data_31c0675a6fd14f0d6102f82de40cc229
#
_entry.id   31c0675a6fd14f0d6102f82de40cc229
#
_cell.length_a   1.000
_cell.length_b   1.000
_cell.length_c   1.000
_cell.angle_alpha   90.00
_cell.angle_beta   90.00
_cell.angle_gamma   90.00
#
_symmetry.space_group_name_H-M   'P 1'
#
loop_
_entity.id
_entity.type
_entity.pdbx_description
1 polymer ?
#
loop_
_entity_poly.entity_id
_entity_poly.type
_entity_poly.pdbx_seq_one_letter_code
_entity_poly.pdbx_strand_id
1 'polypeptide(L)'
;MKTRITTLLGIEHPIIQGGMIWASQWQLVTAVSNAGGLGLLGSGSMSAEELRTQIRQCKAHTNKPFGVNVPIMYANSAQTMEVIMEEGVSVVFTSAGNPALWTEKLHEKGIKVVHVVSSSKFALKAQAAGVDAVVAEGFEAGGHNGREETTTLVLVPEVCRKVTIPVIAAGGIATGSAMYATMALGAEGVQMGSRFIATEEASVHPLFKQEVLKAKEGDTVLTLKELSPVRLLKNPFYQQVEALYQQREATPENLKQLLGKGRTKLGMYDGDLKEGELEIGQVSSLIEEVKTVKEVFEEVLAEFQQARDLMINITSH
;
A
#
# COMPACT_ATOMS: atom_id res chain seq x y z
N MET A 1 9.87 11.54 -14.53
CA MET A 1 8.64 12.41 -14.63
C MET A 1 8.67 13.45 -13.53
N LYS A 2 8.39 14.73 -13.82
CA LYS A 2 8.39 15.78 -12.78
C LYS A 2 6.93 16.08 -12.36
N THR A 3 6.57 15.77 -11.13
CA THR A 3 5.28 16.06 -10.49
C THR A 3 5.51 16.70 -9.12
N ARG A 4 4.46 17.22 -8.46
CA ARG A 4 4.59 17.71 -7.07
C ARG A 4 5.04 16.58 -6.13
N ILE A 5 4.61 15.33 -6.36
CA ILE A 5 5.00 14.16 -5.57
C ILE A 5 6.48 13.85 -5.74
N THR A 6 7.01 13.83 -6.96
CA THR A 6 8.46 13.58 -7.15
C THR A 6 9.32 14.67 -6.53
N THR A 7 8.87 15.91 -6.59
CA THR A 7 9.54 17.05 -5.95
C THR A 7 9.49 16.98 -4.43
N LEU A 8 8.32 16.65 -3.86
CA LEU A 8 8.09 16.53 -2.41
C LEU A 8 8.94 15.42 -1.80
N LEU A 9 8.96 14.26 -2.44
CA LEU A 9 9.60 13.04 -1.91
C LEU A 9 11.06 12.88 -2.35
N GLY A 10 11.55 13.70 -3.29
CA GLY A 10 12.91 13.63 -3.80
C GLY A 10 13.19 12.39 -4.65
N ILE A 11 12.20 11.88 -5.38
CA ILE A 11 12.26 10.67 -6.19
C ILE A 11 12.23 10.96 -7.70
N GLU A 12 12.69 10.04 -8.51
CA GLU A 12 12.77 10.15 -9.97
C GLU A 12 11.44 9.86 -10.67
N HIS A 13 10.78 8.80 -10.21
CA HIS A 13 9.52 8.29 -10.76
C HIS A 13 8.42 8.42 -9.71
N PRO A 14 7.22 8.88 -10.06
CA PRO A 14 6.13 9.05 -9.09
C PRO A 14 5.47 7.69 -8.76
N ILE A 15 6.31 6.70 -8.41
CA ILE A 15 5.93 5.33 -8.06
C ILE A 15 6.36 5.07 -6.61
N ILE A 16 5.38 4.75 -5.78
CA ILE A 16 5.56 4.40 -4.38
C ILE A 16 5.22 2.91 -4.19
N GLN A 17 6.07 2.16 -3.54
CA GLN A 17 5.71 0.83 -3.06
C GLN A 17 5.01 0.97 -1.71
N GLY A 18 3.79 0.48 -1.61
CA GLY A 18 2.99 0.53 -0.39
C GLY A 18 3.64 -0.20 0.79
N GLY A 19 3.59 0.40 1.97
CA GLY A 19 4.12 -0.21 3.19
C GLY A 19 3.24 -1.35 3.67
N MET A 20 3.57 -2.59 3.30
CA MET A 20 2.82 -3.80 3.56
C MET A 20 3.44 -4.59 4.71
N ILE A 21 2.63 -4.97 5.71
CA ILE A 21 3.09 -5.84 6.79
C ILE A 21 3.60 -7.17 6.22
N TRP A 22 4.66 -7.73 6.82
CA TRP A 22 5.34 -8.99 6.44
C TRP A 22 6.00 -9.00 5.05
N ALA A 23 5.65 -8.07 4.14
CA ALA A 23 6.16 -8.03 2.77
C ALA A 23 7.26 -6.98 2.57
N SER A 24 7.12 -5.82 3.23
CA SER A 24 7.96 -4.63 2.97
C SER A 24 9.06 -4.50 4.01
N GLN A 25 10.10 -5.34 3.88
CA GLN A 25 11.34 -5.23 4.63
C GLN A 25 12.40 -4.47 3.81
N TRP A 26 13.57 -4.23 4.38
CA TRP A 26 14.61 -3.38 3.80
C TRP A 26 15.01 -3.78 2.37
N GLN A 27 14.98 -5.08 2.02
CA GLN A 27 15.36 -5.54 0.68
C GLN A 27 14.44 -4.94 -0.39
N LEU A 28 13.13 -5.08 -0.22
CA LEU A 28 12.15 -4.50 -1.13
C LEU A 28 12.23 -2.98 -1.14
N VAL A 29 12.31 -2.37 0.03
CA VAL A 29 12.35 -0.91 0.19
C VAL A 29 13.55 -0.30 -0.52
N THR A 30 14.74 -0.86 -0.33
CA THR A 30 15.97 -0.35 -0.96
C THR A 30 15.99 -0.59 -2.46
N ALA A 31 15.48 -1.73 -2.93
CA ALA A 31 15.37 -2.01 -4.36
C ALA A 31 14.47 -0.99 -5.07
N VAL A 32 13.30 -0.67 -4.49
CA VAL A 32 12.38 0.35 -5.02
C VAL A 32 13.01 1.74 -5.01
N SER A 33 13.67 2.11 -3.91
CA SER A 33 14.34 3.41 -3.80
C SER A 33 15.49 3.55 -4.82
N ASN A 34 16.28 2.49 -4.99
CA ASN A 34 17.36 2.43 -5.97
C ASN A 34 16.85 2.44 -7.42
N ALA A 35 15.64 1.93 -7.69
CA ALA A 35 14.97 2.02 -8.98
C ALA A 35 14.35 3.40 -9.26
N GLY A 36 14.51 4.37 -8.35
CA GLY A 36 14.06 5.76 -8.52
C GLY A 36 12.64 6.06 -8.02
N GLY A 37 11.98 5.11 -7.35
CA GLY A 37 10.72 5.32 -6.64
C GLY A 37 10.90 5.61 -5.14
N LEU A 38 9.85 5.42 -4.36
CA LEU A 38 9.88 5.46 -2.90
C LEU A 38 9.49 4.11 -2.32
N GLY A 39 10.42 3.42 -1.68
CA GLY A 39 10.14 2.25 -0.87
C GLY A 39 9.63 2.62 0.53
N LEU A 40 8.64 1.90 1.05
CA LEU A 40 8.08 2.10 2.38
C LEU A 40 8.22 0.83 3.24
N LEU A 41 8.89 0.92 4.39
CA LEU A 41 8.85 -0.13 5.40
C LEU A 41 7.44 -0.30 5.96
N GLY A 42 6.95 -1.52 6.07
CA GLY A 42 5.66 -1.85 6.66
C GLY A 42 5.75 -2.07 8.17
N SER A 43 5.70 -1.01 8.97
CA SER A 43 6.02 -1.07 10.41
C SER A 43 4.96 -1.75 11.28
N GLY A 44 3.74 -1.97 10.79
CA GLY A 44 2.63 -2.44 11.62
C GLY A 44 2.84 -3.78 12.31
N SER A 45 3.72 -4.64 11.76
CA SER A 45 4.08 -5.94 12.32
C SER A 45 5.40 -5.94 13.11
N MET A 46 6.12 -4.81 13.16
CA MET A 46 7.46 -4.72 13.73
C MET A 46 7.42 -4.20 15.17
N SER A 47 8.27 -4.75 16.04
CA SER A 47 8.66 -4.09 17.28
C SER A 47 9.53 -2.87 17.01
N ALA A 48 9.69 -1.98 17.97
CA ALA A 48 10.55 -0.80 17.86
C ALA A 48 12.00 -1.17 17.47
N GLU A 49 12.55 -2.24 18.03
CA GLU A 49 13.91 -2.69 17.74
C GLU A 49 14.05 -3.32 16.36
N GLU A 50 13.06 -4.10 15.92
CA GLU A 50 13.01 -4.61 14.54
C GLU A 50 12.95 -3.46 13.54
N LEU A 51 12.08 -2.47 13.76
CA LEU A 51 11.99 -1.29 12.90
C LEU A 51 13.32 -0.54 12.83
N ARG A 52 13.97 -0.31 13.98
CA ARG A 52 15.30 0.31 14.03
C ARG A 52 16.32 -0.44 13.19
N THR A 53 16.33 -1.76 13.30
CA THR A 53 17.20 -2.63 12.50
C THR A 53 16.89 -2.48 11.01
N GLN A 54 15.62 -2.52 10.61
CA GLN A 54 15.21 -2.37 9.22
C GLN A 54 15.60 -0.98 8.65
N ILE A 55 15.41 0.10 9.41
CA ILE A 55 15.81 1.45 8.99
C ILE A 55 17.33 1.52 8.78
N ARG A 56 18.13 0.96 9.68
CA ARG A 56 19.59 0.93 9.55
C ARG A 56 20.06 0.10 8.37
N GLN A 57 19.39 -1.02 8.08
CA GLN A 57 19.64 -1.80 6.87
C GLN A 57 19.31 -0.99 5.61
N CYS A 58 18.19 -0.26 5.57
CA CYS A 58 17.89 0.64 4.46
C CYS A 58 19.02 1.65 4.22
N LYS A 59 19.46 2.34 5.28
CA LYS A 59 20.55 3.32 5.20
C LYS A 59 21.89 2.74 4.75
N ALA A 60 22.14 1.46 5.05
CA ALA A 60 23.36 0.77 4.62
C ALA A 60 23.32 0.37 3.13
N HIS A 61 22.14 0.23 2.53
CA HIS A 61 21.97 -0.32 1.18
C HIS A 61 21.43 0.69 0.16
N THR A 62 21.05 1.91 0.59
CA THR A 62 20.65 2.97 -0.33
C THR A 62 20.99 4.36 0.21
N ASN A 63 21.38 5.26 -0.71
CA ASN A 63 21.48 6.70 -0.45
C ASN A 63 20.25 7.46 -0.98
N LYS A 64 19.26 6.75 -1.51
CA LYS A 64 18.01 7.32 -2.04
C LYS A 64 16.97 7.46 -0.93
N PRO A 65 15.96 8.34 -1.09
CA PRO A 65 14.89 8.46 -0.12
C PRO A 65 14.13 7.15 0.05
N PHE A 66 13.75 6.85 1.29
CA PHE A 66 12.80 5.81 1.65
C PHE A 66 11.94 6.30 2.82
N GLY A 67 10.83 5.66 3.07
CA GLY A 67 9.93 6.03 4.15
C GLY A 67 9.46 4.84 5.00
N VAL A 68 8.62 5.15 5.96
CA VAL A 68 7.97 4.15 6.85
C VAL A 68 6.47 4.38 6.82
N ASN A 69 5.69 3.32 6.60
CA ASN A 69 4.24 3.37 6.79
C ASN A 69 3.87 2.97 8.22
N VAL A 70 3.08 3.82 8.89
CA VAL A 70 2.67 3.65 10.28
C VAL A 70 1.15 3.64 10.40
N PRO A 71 0.53 2.49 10.69
CA PRO A 71 -0.87 2.44 11.06
C PRO A 71 -1.06 3.07 12.46
N ILE A 72 -1.66 4.26 12.53
CA ILE A 72 -1.74 5.06 13.76
C ILE A 72 -2.55 4.36 14.88
N MET A 73 -3.54 3.55 14.51
CA MET A 73 -4.40 2.85 15.47
C MET A 73 -3.70 1.71 16.22
N TYR A 74 -2.51 1.28 15.80
CA TYR A 74 -1.80 0.20 16.47
C TYR A 74 -1.19 0.68 17.79
N ALA A 75 -1.24 -0.18 18.80
CA ALA A 75 -0.82 0.16 20.17
C ALA A 75 0.66 0.60 20.27
N ASN A 76 1.52 0.11 19.38
CA ASN A 76 2.93 0.43 19.32
C ASN A 76 3.26 1.67 18.46
N SER A 77 2.26 2.36 17.89
CA SER A 77 2.48 3.47 16.97
C SER A 77 3.32 4.61 17.57
N ALA A 78 3.17 4.91 18.86
CA ALA A 78 3.96 5.93 19.53
C ALA A 78 5.47 5.56 19.55
N GLN A 79 5.80 4.35 19.94
CA GLN A 79 7.18 3.85 19.94
C GLN A 79 7.77 3.80 18.52
N THR A 80 6.95 3.41 17.54
CA THR A 80 7.31 3.43 16.13
C THR A 80 7.69 4.84 15.66
N MET A 81 6.90 5.86 16.02
CA MET A 81 7.19 7.25 15.68
C MET A 81 8.47 7.79 16.36
N GLU A 82 8.72 7.41 17.59
CA GLU A 82 9.96 7.74 18.30
C GLU A 82 11.19 7.19 17.57
N VAL A 83 11.17 5.91 17.20
CA VAL A 83 12.25 5.29 16.42
C VAL A 83 12.48 6.01 15.08
N ILE A 84 11.41 6.35 14.36
CA ILE A 84 11.48 7.07 13.09
C ILE A 84 12.18 8.42 13.25
N MET A 85 11.80 9.19 14.28
CA MET A 85 12.40 10.49 14.56
C MET A 85 13.86 10.38 15.01
N GLU A 86 14.19 9.41 15.86
CA GLU A 86 15.56 9.15 16.33
C GLU A 86 16.47 8.71 15.19
N GLU A 87 15.99 7.82 14.34
CA GLU A 87 16.76 7.35 13.18
C GLU A 87 16.74 8.35 12.01
N GLY A 88 16.01 9.47 12.07
CA GLY A 88 16.03 10.51 11.04
C GLY A 88 15.52 10.05 9.68
N VAL A 89 14.42 9.29 9.65
CA VAL A 89 13.73 8.95 8.40
C VAL A 89 13.05 10.19 7.86
N SER A 90 13.20 10.46 6.56
CA SER A 90 12.74 11.73 5.97
C SER A 90 11.25 11.75 5.57
N VAL A 91 10.60 10.58 5.47
CA VAL A 91 9.22 10.46 4.97
C VAL A 91 8.43 9.45 5.80
N VAL A 92 7.25 9.83 6.25
CA VAL A 92 6.31 8.95 6.95
C VAL A 92 4.98 8.93 6.21
N PHE A 93 4.52 7.72 5.91
CA PHE A 93 3.15 7.49 5.49
C PHE A 93 2.33 7.02 6.69
N THR A 94 1.27 7.74 7.02
CA THR A 94 0.36 7.37 8.10
C THR A 94 -0.91 6.76 7.52
N SER A 95 -1.46 5.77 8.19
CA SER A 95 -2.71 5.12 7.80
C SER A 95 -3.55 4.77 9.03
N ALA A 96 -4.81 4.44 8.83
CA ALA A 96 -5.72 3.92 9.87
C ALA A 96 -5.70 4.75 11.18
N GLY A 97 -6.12 6.00 11.12
CA GLY A 97 -6.21 6.85 12.31
C GLY A 97 -6.25 8.34 12.01
N ASN A 98 -6.03 9.17 13.03
CA ASN A 98 -6.04 10.62 12.88
C ASN A 98 -4.61 11.16 12.68
N PRO A 99 -4.25 11.69 11.50
CA PRO A 99 -2.91 12.20 11.22
C PRO A 99 -2.53 13.40 12.09
N ALA A 100 -3.49 14.19 12.57
CA ALA A 100 -3.23 15.35 13.43
C ALA A 100 -2.44 15.02 14.71
N LEU A 101 -2.46 13.76 15.15
CA LEU A 101 -1.72 13.33 16.34
C LEU A 101 -0.19 13.46 16.18
N TRP A 102 0.31 13.37 14.94
CA TRP A 102 1.74 13.24 14.68
C TRP A 102 2.29 14.25 13.66
N THR A 103 1.44 14.84 12.81
CA THR A 103 1.89 15.69 11.69
C THR A 103 2.80 16.82 12.15
N GLU A 104 2.39 17.59 13.16
CA GLU A 104 3.17 18.73 13.68
C GLU A 104 4.53 18.29 14.22
N LYS A 105 4.54 17.25 15.07
CA LYS A 105 5.78 16.70 15.67
C LYS A 105 6.76 16.18 14.60
N LEU A 106 6.23 15.56 13.55
CA LEU A 106 7.06 15.07 12.44
C LEU A 106 7.62 16.23 11.63
N HIS A 107 6.83 17.26 11.36
CA HIS A 107 7.28 18.48 10.69
C HIS A 107 8.36 19.24 11.47
N GLU A 108 8.27 19.30 12.81
CA GLU A 108 9.34 19.86 13.65
C GLU A 108 10.69 19.16 13.47
N LYS A 109 10.68 17.90 13.03
CA LYS A 109 11.89 17.12 12.69
C LYS A 109 12.24 17.18 11.18
N GLY A 110 11.52 17.97 10.39
CA GLY A 110 11.71 18.07 8.94
C GLY A 110 11.23 16.85 8.16
N ILE A 111 10.40 15.98 8.79
CA ILE A 111 9.89 14.75 8.20
C ILE A 111 8.64 15.05 7.39
N LYS A 112 8.56 14.59 6.14
CA LYS A 112 7.37 14.71 5.29
C LYS A 112 6.30 13.70 5.70
N VAL A 113 5.04 14.15 5.73
CA VAL A 113 3.90 13.34 6.16
C VAL A 113 2.91 13.17 5.03
N VAL A 114 2.65 11.92 4.65
CA VAL A 114 1.62 11.53 3.69
C VAL A 114 0.58 10.68 4.40
N HIS A 115 -0.71 10.90 4.15
CA HIS A 115 -1.78 10.15 4.82
C HIS A 115 -2.64 9.35 3.85
N VAL A 116 -2.90 8.08 4.16
CA VAL A 116 -3.75 7.19 3.34
C VAL A 116 -5.21 7.40 3.72
N VAL A 117 -6.06 7.60 2.71
CA VAL A 117 -7.48 7.91 2.86
C VAL A 117 -8.34 7.07 1.91
N SER A 118 -9.53 6.66 2.38
CA SER A 118 -10.54 5.93 1.60
C SER A 118 -11.69 6.81 1.10
N SER A 119 -11.70 8.10 1.44
CA SER A 119 -12.76 9.03 1.01
C SER A 119 -12.28 10.46 0.95
N SER A 120 -12.97 11.30 0.17
CA SER A 120 -12.71 12.73 0.08
C SER A 120 -12.94 13.46 1.41
N LYS A 121 -13.82 12.95 2.26
CA LYS A 121 -14.04 13.47 3.64
C LYS A 121 -12.77 13.29 4.48
N PHE A 122 -12.12 12.12 4.39
CA PHE A 122 -10.88 11.87 5.10
C PHE A 122 -9.71 12.65 4.49
N ALA A 123 -9.69 12.83 3.15
CA ALA A 123 -8.69 13.67 2.49
C ALA A 123 -8.74 15.13 2.97
N LEU A 124 -9.93 15.72 3.09
CA LEU A 124 -10.10 17.07 3.65
C LEU A 124 -9.63 17.16 5.11
N LYS A 125 -9.92 16.13 5.93
CA LYS A 125 -9.43 16.07 7.31
C LYS A 125 -7.91 15.96 7.38
N ALA A 126 -7.32 15.15 6.50
CA ALA A 126 -5.87 14.99 6.43
C ALA A 126 -5.20 16.32 6.01
N GLN A 127 -5.73 16.99 4.99
CA GLN A 127 -5.26 18.32 4.59
C GLN A 127 -5.37 19.35 5.74
N ALA A 128 -6.49 19.36 6.45
CA ALA A 128 -6.68 20.25 7.61
C ALA A 128 -5.72 19.92 8.76
N ALA A 129 -5.26 18.67 8.88
CA ALA A 129 -4.22 18.24 9.82
C ALA A 129 -2.80 18.64 9.37
N GLY A 130 -2.65 19.28 8.20
CA GLY A 130 -1.39 19.79 7.70
C GLY A 130 -0.49 18.76 7.00
N VAL A 131 -0.99 17.58 6.58
CA VAL A 131 -0.16 16.62 5.86
C VAL A 131 0.31 17.17 4.51
N ASP A 132 1.48 16.72 4.04
CA ASP A 132 2.09 17.22 2.80
C ASP A 132 1.42 16.66 1.53
N ALA A 133 0.84 15.45 1.60
CA ALA A 133 0.11 14.79 0.52
C ALA A 133 -0.85 13.73 1.07
N VAL A 134 -1.76 13.25 0.23
CA VAL A 134 -2.64 12.10 0.55
C VAL A 134 -2.50 10.98 -0.46
N VAL A 135 -2.70 9.73 0.01
CA VAL A 135 -2.91 8.56 -0.85
C VAL A 135 -4.40 8.27 -0.88
N ALA A 136 -5.04 8.41 -2.04
CA ALA A 136 -6.42 8.02 -2.27
C ALA A 136 -6.44 6.53 -2.64
N GLU A 137 -6.83 5.68 -1.68
CA GLU A 137 -6.81 4.23 -1.83
C GLU A 137 -8.19 3.67 -2.11
N GLY A 138 -8.39 3.19 -3.34
CA GLY A 138 -9.62 2.53 -3.78
C GLY A 138 -9.78 1.13 -3.18
N PHE A 139 -11.02 0.66 -3.15
CA PHE A 139 -11.39 -0.60 -2.49
C PHE A 139 -10.86 -1.87 -3.22
N GLU A 140 -10.24 -1.74 -4.37
CA GLU A 140 -9.54 -2.81 -5.10
C GLU A 140 -8.23 -3.23 -4.39
N ALA A 141 -7.74 -2.43 -3.45
CA ALA A 141 -6.52 -2.71 -2.69
C ALA A 141 -6.62 -4.00 -1.87
N GLY A 142 -5.48 -4.67 -1.67
CA GLY A 142 -5.36 -5.81 -0.75
C GLY A 142 -5.24 -5.35 0.70
N GLY A 143 -5.53 -6.26 1.64
CA GLY A 143 -5.47 -5.98 3.05
C GLY A 143 -6.61 -5.09 3.55
N HIS A 144 -6.35 -4.32 4.59
CA HIS A 144 -7.35 -3.47 5.24
C HIS A 144 -7.84 -2.35 4.31
N ASN A 145 -9.15 -2.22 4.21
CA ASN A 145 -9.84 -1.28 3.32
C ASN A 145 -10.73 -0.29 4.09
N GLY A 146 -11.09 0.82 3.42
CA GLY A 146 -12.17 1.68 3.86
C GLY A 146 -13.54 0.99 3.81
N ARG A 147 -14.53 1.56 4.51
CA ARG A 147 -15.89 1.02 4.57
C ARG A 147 -16.76 1.45 3.38
N GLU A 148 -16.34 2.48 2.65
CA GLU A 148 -17.11 3.12 1.58
C GLU A 148 -17.14 2.32 0.29
N GLU A 149 -16.24 1.36 0.11
CA GLU A 149 -16.11 0.51 -1.09
C GLU A 149 -16.06 1.32 -2.41
N THR A 150 -15.45 2.52 -2.34
CA THR A 150 -15.31 3.38 -3.51
C THR A 150 -14.14 2.90 -4.37
N THR A 151 -14.41 2.66 -5.66
CA THR A 151 -13.37 2.25 -6.63
C THR A 151 -12.37 3.36 -6.87
N THR A 152 -11.15 2.99 -7.24
CA THR A 152 -10.06 3.94 -7.57
C THR A 152 -10.48 4.94 -8.66
N LEU A 153 -11.21 4.46 -9.68
CA LEU A 153 -11.68 5.29 -10.79
C LEU A 153 -12.65 6.41 -10.35
N VAL A 154 -13.38 6.22 -9.26
CA VAL A 154 -14.31 7.23 -8.68
C VAL A 154 -13.62 8.03 -7.58
N LEU A 155 -12.86 7.38 -6.72
CA LEU A 155 -12.24 8.01 -5.55
C LEU A 155 -11.20 9.07 -5.94
N VAL A 156 -10.29 8.74 -6.87
CA VAL A 156 -9.18 9.61 -7.24
C VAL A 156 -9.66 10.98 -7.72
N PRO A 157 -10.53 11.11 -8.75
CA PRO A 157 -10.99 12.41 -9.21
C PRO A 157 -11.85 13.14 -8.15
N GLU A 158 -12.56 12.41 -7.29
CA GLU A 158 -13.34 12.99 -6.20
C GLU A 158 -12.43 13.63 -5.13
N VAL A 159 -11.32 12.99 -4.80
CA VAL A 159 -10.31 13.56 -3.88
C VAL A 159 -9.59 14.72 -4.54
N CYS A 160 -9.09 14.57 -5.78
CA CYS A 160 -8.34 15.61 -6.49
C CYS A 160 -9.11 16.93 -6.64
N ARG A 161 -10.44 16.85 -6.78
CA ARG A 161 -11.29 18.08 -6.86
C ARG A 161 -11.46 18.80 -5.54
N LYS A 162 -11.24 18.14 -4.39
CA LYS A 162 -11.55 18.68 -3.06
C LYS A 162 -10.33 19.13 -2.26
N VAL A 163 -9.16 18.58 -2.54
CA VAL A 163 -7.94 18.97 -1.85
C VAL A 163 -6.99 19.74 -2.76
N THR A 164 -6.15 20.58 -2.17
CA THR A 164 -5.13 21.37 -2.90
C THR A 164 -3.74 20.75 -2.79
N ILE A 165 -3.53 19.86 -1.81
CA ILE A 165 -2.28 19.10 -1.65
C ILE A 165 -2.18 17.98 -2.69
N PRO A 166 -0.96 17.51 -3.02
CA PRO A 166 -0.77 16.43 -3.99
C PRO A 166 -1.51 15.15 -3.61
N VAL A 167 -2.02 14.45 -4.63
CA VAL A 167 -2.74 13.18 -4.47
C VAL A 167 -1.97 12.06 -5.14
N ILE A 168 -1.76 10.97 -4.41
CA ILE A 168 -1.22 9.70 -4.90
C ILE A 168 -2.41 8.74 -5.05
N ALA A 169 -2.55 8.08 -6.19
CA ALA A 169 -3.57 7.06 -6.40
C ALA A 169 -3.09 5.70 -5.91
N ALA A 170 -3.95 4.93 -5.22
CA ALA A 170 -3.68 3.56 -4.81
C ALA A 170 -4.92 2.68 -4.95
N GLY A 171 -4.72 1.35 -4.96
CA GLY A 171 -5.78 0.38 -5.24
C GLY A 171 -5.98 0.18 -6.74
N GLY A 172 -6.05 -1.07 -7.18
CA GLY A 172 -6.29 -1.38 -8.60
C GLY A 172 -5.16 -1.03 -9.58
N ILE A 173 -3.96 -0.72 -9.12
CA ILE A 173 -2.83 -0.26 -9.95
C ILE A 173 -1.70 -1.28 -9.91
N ALA A 174 -1.42 -1.93 -11.06
CA ALA A 174 -0.31 -2.87 -11.23
C ALA A 174 0.48 -2.65 -12.53
N THR A 175 0.00 -1.82 -13.44
CA THR A 175 0.53 -1.61 -14.79
C THR A 175 0.79 -0.13 -15.07
N GLY A 176 1.62 0.16 -16.06
CA GLY A 176 1.85 1.53 -16.52
C GLY A 176 0.62 2.17 -17.15
N SER A 177 -0.24 1.39 -17.78
CA SER A 177 -1.52 1.87 -18.32
C SER A 177 -2.46 2.32 -17.20
N ALA A 178 -2.54 1.57 -16.08
CA ALA A 178 -3.32 1.98 -14.90
C ALA A 178 -2.72 3.23 -14.23
N MET A 179 -1.39 3.32 -14.18
CA MET A 179 -0.69 4.54 -13.72
C MET A 179 -1.07 5.74 -14.59
N TYR A 180 -1.02 5.61 -15.92
CA TYR A 180 -1.40 6.67 -16.84
C TYR A 180 -2.87 7.10 -16.64
N ALA A 181 -3.78 6.14 -16.55
CA ALA A 181 -5.21 6.39 -16.34
C ALA A 181 -5.48 7.17 -15.04
N THR A 182 -4.85 6.77 -13.93
CA THR A 182 -5.05 7.46 -12.64
C THR A 182 -4.42 8.84 -12.60
N MET A 183 -3.29 9.05 -13.31
CA MET A 183 -2.72 10.39 -13.47
C MET A 183 -3.58 11.28 -14.37
N ALA A 184 -4.25 10.73 -15.40
CA ALA A 184 -5.24 11.46 -16.19
C ALA A 184 -6.47 11.87 -15.36
N LEU A 185 -6.78 11.15 -14.28
CA LEU A 185 -7.83 11.51 -13.32
C LEU A 185 -7.39 12.59 -12.30
N GLY A 186 -6.13 13.04 -12.35
CA GLY A 186 -5.60 14.11 -11.51
C GLY A 186 -4.60 13.68 -10.45
N ALA A 187 -4.29 12.40 -10.31
CA ALA A 187 -3.23 11.95 -9.41
C ALA A 187 -1.84 12.41 -9.91
N GLU A 188 -0.92 12.62 -8.98
CA GLU A 188 0.45 13.06 -9.29
C GLU A 188 1.51 12.00 -9.00
N GLY A 189 1.06 10.82 -8.64
CA GLY A 189 1.83 9.62 -8.41
C GLY A 189 0.92 8.45 -8.12
N VAL A 190 1.51 7.26 -8.06
CA VAL A 190 0.80 6.01 -7.75
C VAL A 190 1.48 5.26 -6.62
N GLN A 191 0.67 4.60 -5.79
CA GLN A 191 1.14 3.63 -4.81
C GLN A 191 0.66 2.23 -5.22
N MET A 192 1.58 1.30 -5.34
CA MET A 192 1.33 -0.07 -5.71
C MET A 192 1.70 -1.00 -4.55
N GLY A 193 0.80 -1.90 -4.16
CA GLY A 193 1.06 -2.96 -3.18
C GLY A 193 1.25 -4.30 -3.85
N SER A 194 0.18 -4.90 -4.35
CA SER A 194 0.13 -6.26 -4.88
C SER A 194 1.17 -6.53 -5.98
N ARG A 195 1.46 -5.56 -6.85
CA ARG A 195 2.49 -5.71 -7.88
C ARG A 195 3.87 -5.99 -7.27
N PHE A 196 4.20 -5.33 -6.17
CA PHE A 196 5.46 -5.51 -5.47
C PHE A 196 5.51 -6.74 -4.55
N ILE A 197 4.36 -7.33 -4.17
CA ILE A 197 4.31 -8.64 -3.49
C ILE A 197 4.94 -9.73 -4.38
N ALA A 198 4.68 -9.69 -5.68
CA ALA A 198 5.24 -10.63 -6.65
C ALA A 198 6.60 -10.15 -7.19
N THR A 199 7.49 -9.73 -6.30
CA THR A 199 8.89 -9.45 -6.64
C THR A 199 9.85 -10.35 -5.88
N GLU A 200 11.06 -10.52 -6.40
CA GLU A 200 12.09 -11.32 -5.75
C GLU A 200 12.42 -10.79 -4.36
N GLU A 201 12.46 -9.46 -4.21
CA GLU A 201 12.88 -8.73 -3.01
C GLU A 201 11.80 -8.66 -1.92
N ALA A 202 10.54 -8.95 -2.24
CA ALA A 202 9.48 -9.00 -1.23
C ALA A 202 9.69 -10.15 -0.24
N SER A 203 9.57 -9.87 1.06
CA SER A 203 9.89 -10.81 2.15
C SER A 203 8.80 -11.84 2.45
N VAL A 204 7.75 -11.91 1.64
CA VAL A 204 6.70 -12.93 1.78
C VAL A 204 7.19 -14.31 1.35
N HIS A 205 6.51 -15.34 1.85
CA HIS A 205 6.84 -16.73 1.54
C HIS A 205 6.67 -17.04 0.03
N PRO A 206 7.57 -17.83 -0.58
CA PRO A 206 7.48 -18.18 -2.01
C PRO A 206 6.14 -18.83 -2.40
N LEU A 207 5.55 -19.65 -1.54
CA LEU A 207 4.25 -20.27 -1.79
C LEU A 207 3.13 -19.20 -1.92
N PHE A 208 3.18 -18.14 -1.12
CA PHE A 208 2.20 -17.04 -1.26
C PHE A 208 2.39 -16.29 -2.59
N LYS A 209 3.64 -16.02 -3.01
CA LYS A 209 3.90 -15.45 -4.35
C LYS A 209 3.29 -16.32 -5.46
N GLN A 210 3.43 -17.65 -5.35
CA GLN A 210 2.82 -18.57 -6.33
C GLN A 210 1.30 -18.53 -6.33
N GLU A 211 0.64 -18.37 -5.16
CA GLU A 211 -0.82 -18.21 -5.11
C GLU A 211 -1.26 -16.88 -5.74
N VAL A 212 -0.47 -15.81 -5.58
CA VAL A 212 -0.71 -14.53 -6.27
C VAL A 212 -0.69 -14.70 -7.79
N LEU A 213 0.29 -15.45 -8.33
CA LEU A 213 0.40 -15.71 -9.78
C LEU A 213 -0.71 -16.60 -10.34
N LYS A 214 -1.34 -17.43 -9.51
CA LYS A 214 -2.46 -18.29 -9.91
C LYS A 214 -3.80 -17.55 -9.86
N ALA A 215 -3.86 -16.42 -9.17
CA ALA A 215 -5.09 -15.69 -8.94
C ALA A 215 -5.72 -15.21 -10.26
N LYS A 216 -7.02 -15.38 -10.36
CA LYS A 216 -7.85 -14.98 -11.50
C LYS A 216 -8.82 -13.88 -11.09
N GLU A 217 -9.50 -13.32 -12.07
CA GLU A 217 -10.62 -12.41 -11.84
C GLU A 217 -11.65 -13.05 -10.89
N GLY A 218 -12.00 -12.31 -9.84
CA GLY A 218 -12.97 -12.79 -8.83
C GLY A 218 -12.39 -13.67 -7.71
N ASP A 219 -11.10 -13.99 -7.70
CA ASP A 219 -10.49 -14.82 -6.65
C ASP A 219 -10.21 -14.05 -5.34
N THR A 220 -10.31 -12.73 -5.34
CA THR A 220 -10.25 -11.93 -4.11
C THR A 220 -11.64 -11.56 -3.61
N VAL A 221 -11.76 -11.35 -2.32
CA VAL A 221 -13.00 -10.94 -1.66
C VAL A 221 -12.73 -9.91 -0.57
N LEU A 222 -13.62 -8.92 -0.43
CA LEU A 222 -13.64 -8.01 0.72
C LEU A 222 -14.56 -8.59 1.77
N THR A 223 -14.02 -8.96 2.93
CA THR A 223 -14.71 -9.66 4.01
C THR A 223 -14.43 -9.04 5.38
N LEU A 224 -14.89 -9.65 6.47
CA LEU A 224 -14.67 -9.22 7.86
C LEU A 224 -15.16 -7.78 8.14
N LYS A 225 -16.22 -7.34 7.46
CA LYS A 225 -16.74 -5.96 7.50
C LYS A 225 -17.25 -5.55 8.90
N GLU A 226 -17.64 -6.51 9.72
CA GLU A 226 -18.07 -6.31 11.11
C GLU A 226 -16.92 -5.90 12.03
N LEU A 227 -15.69 -6.29 11.66
CA LEU A 227 -14.46 -5.90 12.34
C LEU A 227 -13.81 -4.72 11.63
N SER A 228 -12.98 -5.01 10.67
CA SER A 228 -12.35 -4.08 9.75
C SER A 228 -12.32 -4.75 8.37
N PRO A 229 -12.88 -4.12 7.33
CA PRO A 229 -12.89 -4.74 6.01
C PRO A 229 -11.48 -5.12 5.55
N VAL A 230 -11.28 -6.35 5.10
CA VAL A 230 -10.01 -6.88 4.60
C VAL A 230 -10.23 -7.56 3.25
N ARG A 231 -9.40 -7.26 2.26
CA ARG A 231 -9.38 -7.97 0.99
C ARG A 231 -8.29 -9.03 0.98
N LEU A 232 -8.70 -10.25 0.69
CA LEU A 232 -7.82 -11.42 0.68
C LEU A 232 -8.21 -12.41 -0.45
N LEU A 233 -7.33 -13.36 -0.74
CA LEU A 233 -7.63 -14.50 -1.61
C LEU A 233 -8.61 -15.46 -0.94
N LYS A 234 -9.49 -16.04 -1.74
CA LYS A 234 -10.38 -17.12 -1.31
C LYS A 234 -9.57 -18.41 -1.12
N ASN A 235 -9.38 -18.78 0.13
CA ASN A 235 -8.65 -19.98 0.55
C ASN A 235 -9.47 -20.75 1.62
N PRO A 236 -9.00 -21.89 2.16
CA PRO A 236 -9.73 -22.61 3.21
C PRO A 236 -10.05 -21.78 4.47
N PHE A 237 -9.17 -20.85 4.89
CA PHE A 237 -9.48 -19.91 5.96
C PHE A 237 -10.68 -19.02 5.60
N TYR A 238 -10.71 -18.45 4.40
CA TYR A 238 -11.88 -17.68 3.95
C TYR A 238 -13.16 -18.52 3.94
N GLN A 239 -13.11 -19.80 3.55
CA GLN A 239 -14.28 -20.69 3.60
C GLN A 239 -14.84 -20.83 5.01
N GLN A 240 -14.00 -20.83 6.06
CA GLN A 240 -14.45 -20.83 7.45
C GLN A 240 -15.13 -19.50 7.79
N VAL A 241 -14.62 -18.36 7.32
CA VAL A 241 -15.27 -17.05 7.48
C VAL A 241 -16.63 -17.04 6.77
N GLU A 242 -16.69 -17.51 5.52
CA GLU A 242 -17.92 -17.58 4.72
C GLU A 242 -18.97 -18.47 5.36
N ALA A 243 -18.58 -19.59 5.97
CA ALA A 243 -19.49 -20.47 6.69
C ALA A 243 -20.20 -19.75 7.86
N LEU A 244 -19.50 -18.89 8.60
CA LEU A 244 -20.14 -18.07 9.65
C LEU A 244 -21.18 -17.12 9.06
N TYR A 245 -20.92 -16.50 7.90
CA TYR A 245 -21.91 -15.65 7.23
C TYR A 245 -23.14 -16.45 6.77
N GLN A 246 -22.93 -17.61 6.17
CA GLN A 246 -24.03 -18.49 5.71
C GLN A 246 -24.91 -18.99 6.87
N GLN A 247 -24.29 -19.28 8.01
CA GLN A 247 -24.98 -19.72 9.22
C GLN A 247 -25.63 -18.57 10.02
N ARG A 248 -25.41 -17.31 9.60
CA ARG A 248 -25.80 -16.08 10.32
C ARG A 248 -25.15 -15.94 11.70
N GLU A 249 -23.95 -16.49 11.84
CA GLU A 249 -23.16 -16.48 13.07
C GLU A 249 -21.92 -15.54 12.97
N ALA A 250 -21.82 -14.73 11.92
CA ALA A 250 -20.72 -13.77 11.69
C ALA A 250 -20.83 -12.56 12.64
N THR A 251 -20.93 -12.80 13.95
CA THR A 251 -20.85 -11.73 14.95
C THR A 251 -19.40 -11.26 15.12
N PRO A 252 -19.16 -10.01 15.59
CA PRO A 252 -17.81 -9.55 15.87
C PRO A 252 -17.01 -10.48 16.78
N GLU A 253 -17.68 -11.12 17.76
CA GLU A 253 -17.06 -12.05 18.71
C GLU A 253 -16.60 -13.33 18.01
N ASN A 254 -17.49 -13.97 17.23
CA ASN A 254 -17.18 -15.20 16.50
C ASN A 254 -16.09 -14.98 15.45
N LEU A 255 -16.18 -13.87 14.71
CA LEU A 255 -15.16 -13.50 13.72
C LEU A 255 -13.81 -13.23 14.38
N LYS A 256 -13.74 -12.53 15.53
CA LYS A 256 -12.51 -12.34 16.30
C LYS A 256 -11.93 -13.66 16.80
N GLN A 257 -12.78 -14.57 17.28
CA GLN A 257 -12.35 -15.89 17.73
C GLN A 257 -11.77 -16.71 16.58
N LEU A 258 -12.43 -16.73 15.42
CA LEU A 258 -11.94 -17.42 14.23
C LEU A 258 -10.64 -16.80 13.71
N LEU A 259 -10.58 -15.47 13.60
CA LEU A 259 -9.39 -14.75 13.11
C LEU A 259 -8.17 -14.99 14.03
N GLY A 260 -8.38 -14.99 15.34
CA GLY A 260 -7.29 -15.17 16.30
C GLY A 260 -6.23 -14.09 16.21
N LYS A 261 -4.96 -14.49 16.37
CA LYS A 261 -3.80 -13.58 16.25
C LYS A 261 -2.81 -14.13 15.23
N GLY A 262 -2.27 -13.24 14.39
CA GLY A 262 -1.15 -13.57 13.49
C GLY A 262 -1.53 -14.33 12.22
N ARG A 263 -2.79 -14.38 11.82
CA ARG A 263 -3.25 -15.05 10.60
C ARG A 263 -2.55 -14.55 9.34
N THR A 264 -2.37 -13.24 9.22
CA THR A 264 -1.64 -12.63 8.10
C THR A 264 -0.18 -13.09 8.06
N LYS A 265 0.50 -13.14 9.23
CA LYS A 265 1.86 -13.68 9.32
C LYS A 265 1.90 -15.14 8.87
N LEU A 266 1.00 -15.95 9.42
CA LEU A 266 0.90 -17.37 9.12
C LEU A 266 0.77 -17.61 7.60
N GLY A 267 -0.10 -16.86 6.91
CA GLY A 267 -0.32 -17.00 5.47
C GLY A 267 0.81 -16.42 4.63
N MET A 268 1.06 -15.13 4.79
CA MET A 268 1.94 -14.39 3.88
C MET A 268 3.43 -14.62 4.15
N TYR A 269 3.83 -14.79 5.42
CA TYR A 269 5.24 -14.89 5.81
C TYR A 269 5.68 -16.33 6.11
N ASP A 270 4.88 -17.09 6.86
CA ASP A 270 5.19 -18.47 7.23
C ASP A 270 4.75 -19.48 6.14
N GLY A 271 3.87 -19.08 5.19
CA GLY A 271 3.49 -19.87 4.02
C GLY A 271 2.38 -20.89 4.23
N ASP A 272 1.61 -20.81 5.31
CA ASP A 272 0.43 -21.64 5.49
C ASP A 272 -0.76 -21.09 4.68
N LEU A 273 -0.91 -21.60 3.47
CA LEU A 273 -1.94 -21.18 2.53
C LEU A 273 -3.36 -21.61 2.93
N LYS A 274 -3.50 -22.51 3.90
CA LYS A 274 -4.82 -23.04 4.32
C LYS A 274 -5.40 -22.25 5.47
N GLU A 275 -4.61 -22.07 6.53
CA GLU A 275 -5.05 -21.42 7.76
C GLU A 275 -4.66 -19.93 7.81
N GLY A 276 -3.76 -19.50 6.95
CA GLY A 276 -3.31 -18.12 6.87
C GLY A 276 -4.28 -17.20 6.15
N GLU A 277 -4.24 -15.93 6.51
CA GLU A 277 -4.91 -14.84 5.79
C GLU A 277 -3.98 -14.35 4.67
N LEU A 278 -4.48 -14.41 3.42
CA LEU A 278 -3.69 -14.12 2.21
C LEU A 278 -4.13 -12.78 1.62
N GLU A 279 -3.62 -11.69 2.20
CA GLU A 279 -3.99 -10.33 1.83
C GLU A 279 -3.38 -9.92 0.48
N ILE A 280 -4.23 -9.69 -0.53
CA ILE A 280 -3.82 -9.25 -1.86
C ILE A 280 -4.96 -8.49 -2.57
N GLY A 281 -4.61 -7.55 -3.45
CA GLY A 281 -5.57 -6.75 -4.21
C GLY A 281 -6.13 -7.46 -5.44
N GLN A 282 -7.19 -6.91 -6.02
CA GLN A 282 -7.83 -7.45 -7.22
C GLN A 282 -6.89 -7.56 -8.41
N VAL A 283 -5.88 -6.68 -8.49
CA VAL A 283 -4.88 -6.69 -9.57
C VAL A 283 -3.95 -7.91 -9.56
N SER A 284 -4.05 -8.80 -8.55
CA SER A 284 -3.32 -10.07 -8.57
C SER A 284 -3.58 -10.87 -9.85
N SER A 285 -4.80 -10.79 -10.41
CA SER A 285 -5.15 -11.44 -11.68
C SER A 285 -4.41 -10.90 -12.91
N LEU A 286 -3.69 -9.78 -12.79
CA LEU A 286 -2.87 -9.19 -13.85
C LEU A 286 -1.38 -9.45 -13.67
N ILE A 287 -1.00 -10.21 -12.64
CA ILE A 287 0.41 -10.47 -12.31
C ILE A 287 0.74 -11.92 -12.70
N GLU A 288 1.53 -12.09 -13.75
CA GLU A 288 1.78 -13.39 -14.37
C GLU A 288 3.10 -14.03 -13.93
N GLU A 289 4.05 -13.24 -13.42
CA GLU A 289 5.38 -13.73 -13.01
C GLU A 289 5.98 -12.93 -11.85
N VAL A 290 6.89 -13.58 -11.13
CA VAL A 290 7.75 -12.92 -10.15
C VAL A 290 8.92 -12.29 -10.92
N LYS A 291 9.12 -10.99 -10.71
CA LYS A 291 10.18 -10.18 -11.33
C LYS A 291 11.03 -9.51 -10.26
N THR A 292 12.22 -9.06 -10.62
CA THR A 292 12.94 -8.10 -9.80
C THR A 292 12.21 -6.74 -9.78
N VAL A 293 12.40 -5.96 -8.73
CA VAL A 293 11.86 -4.59 -8.66
C VAL A 293 12.30 -3.76 -9.87
N LYS A 294 13.54 -3.94 -10.33
CA LYS A 294 14.06 -3.23 -11.50
C LYS A 294 13.24 -3.53 -12.75
N GLU A 295 12.96 -4.79 -13.03
CA GLU A 295 12.15 -5.21 -14.17
C GLU A 295 10.72 -4.69 -14.08
N VAL A 296 10.13 -4.67 -12.87
CA VAL A 296 8.80 -4.04 -12.64
C VAL A 296 8.80 -2.57 -12.99
N PHE A 297 9.84 -1.81 -12.60
CA PHE A 297 9.95 -0.40 -12.96
C PHE A 297 10.09 -0.20 -14.47
N GLU A 298 10.97 -0.97 -15.12
CA GLU A 298 11.17 -0.91 -16.57
C GLU A 298 9.87 -1.19 -17.32
N GLU A 299 9.12 -2.21 -16.93
CA GLU A 299 7.82 -2.57 -17.51
C GLU A 299 6.78 -1.47 -17.29
N VAL A 300 6.54 -1.05 -16.06
CA VAL A 300 5.54 -0.01 -15.73
C VAL A 300 5.83 1.30 -16.46
N LEU A 301 7.09 1.71 -16.55
CA LEU A 301 7.47 2.93 -17.26
C LEU A 301 7.30 2.80 -18.78
N ALA A 302 7.60 1.64 -19.36
CA ALA A 302 7.39 1.38 -20.78
C ALA A 302 5.89 1.36 -21.13
N GLU A 303 5.07 0.67 -20.35
CA GLU A 303 3.62 0.63 -20.53
C GLU A 303 2.98 2.02 -20.36
N PHE A 304 3.43 2.80 -19.37
CA PHE A 304 2.98 4.19 -19.21
C PHE A 304 3.24 5.01 -20.46
N GLN A 305 4.44 4.89 -21.02
CA GLN A 305 4.81 5.59 -22.26
C GLN A 305 3.94 5.15 -23.44
N GLN A 306 3.71 3.85 -23.60
CA GLN A 306 2.85 3.29 -24.65
C GLN A 306 1.41 3.80 -24.52
N ALA A 307 0.83 3.79 -23.31
CA ALA A 307 -0.51 4.29 -23.06
C ALA A 307 -0.64 5.78 -23.42
N ARG A 308 0.37 6.59 -23.03
CA ARG A 308 0.42 8.02 -23.37
C ARG A 308 0.45 8.23 -24.89
N ASP A 309 1.33 7.52 -25.59
CA ASP A 309 1.53 7.70 -27.03
C ASP A 309 0.29 7.24 -27.81
N LEU A 310 -0.38 6.17 -27.36
CA LEU A 310 -1.65 5.73 -27.92
C LEU A 310 -2.73 6.83 -27.84
N MET A 311 -2.86 7.47 -26.66
CA MET A 311 -3.87 8.52 -26.45
C MET A 311 -3.57 9.79 -27.27
N ILE A 312 -2.30 10.17 -27.42
CA ILE A 312 -1.90 11.29 -28.28
C ILE A 312 -2.29 11.02 -29.73
N ASN A 313 -2.07 9.81 -30.23
CA ASN A 313 -2.42 9.43 -31.62
C ASN A 313 -3.93 9.41 -31.87
N ILE A 314 -4.77 9.03 -30.90
CA ILE A 314 -6.23 9.07 -31.04
C ILE A 314 -6.74 10.53 -31.20
N THR A 315 -6.10 11.50 -30.55
CA THR A 315 -6.51 12.91 -30.60
C THR A 315 -5.97 13.66 -31.84
N SER A 316 -5.12 13.04 -32.64
CA SER A 316 -4.48 13.66 -33.82
C SER A 316 -5.25 13.43 -35.14
N HIS A 317 -6.41 12.82 -35.06
CA HIS A 317 -7.40 12.59 -36.14
C HIS A 317 -8.72 13.29 -35.82
#